data_9e47467d94b056084fcb52711b89c24d
#
_entry.id   9e47467d94b056084fcb52711b89c24d
#
_cell.length_a   1.000
_cell.length_b   1.000
_cell.length_c   1.000
_cell.angle_alpha   90.00
_cell.angle_beta   90.00
_cell.angle_gamma   90.00
#
_symmetry.space_group_name_H-M   'P 1'
#
loop_
_entity.id
_entity.type
_entity.pdbx_description
1 polymer ?
#
loop_
_entity_poly.entity_id
_entity_poly.type
_entity_poly.pdbx_seq_one_letter_code
_entity_poly.pdbx_strand_id
1 'polypeptide(L)'
;MTERFEDKREAILDGAARLFNQHGIKGGLLSDLAQRVGLATNSLTYYYRKKEELACACLQRAMDALVSTVDAAARHRTFALRIRTFIGGYLGLLADIAEGRHAELVVFSDLLSLAPPQRDSMAAAYTQMFRCVRALLDAADAPALGSAARNARAHLLLSTVSWARAWLSRHEPVDYARVATQIADIVCLGIARPGRGLADAASGLHAH
;
A
#
# COMPACT_ATOMS: atom_id res chain seq x y z
N MET A 1 -10.59 -6.81 26.47
CA MET A 1 -9.12 -6.70 26.39
C MET A 1 -8.76 -5.37 27.04
N THR A 2 -7.69 -5.27 27.84
CA THR A 2 -7.35 -4.02 28.54
C THR A 2 -6.63 -3.09 27.56
N GLU A 3 -6.88 -1.77 27.64
CA GLU A 3 -6.24 -0.69 26.87
C GLU A 3 -4.72 -0.86 26.78
N ARG A 4 -4.09 -1.14 27.91
CA ARG A 4 -2.64 -1.41 28.01
C ARG A 4 -2.17 -2.61 27.18
N PHE A 5 -3.02 -3.60 26.92
CA PHE A 5 -2.67 -4.74 26.05
C PHE A 5 -2.66 -4.33 24.57
N GLU A 6 -3.64 -3.54 24.14
CA GLU A 6 -3.71 -3.05 22.75
C GLU A 6 -2.58 -2.05 22.47
N ASP A 7 -2.27 -1.13 23.40
CA ASP A 7 -1.13 -0.21 23.25
C ASP A 7 0.17 -0.97 23.04
N LYS A 8 0.37 -2.05 23.80
CA LYS A 8 1.59 -2.85 23.68
C LYS A 8 1.62 -3.64 22.36
N ARG A 9 0.45 -4.13 21.93
CA ARG A 9 0.31 -4.83 20.67
C ARG A 9 0.61 -3.90 19.48
N GLU A 10 0.11 -2.67 19.52
CA GLU A 10 0.42 -1.65 18.50
C GLU A 10 1.91 -1.27 18.48
N ALA A 11 2.55 -1.11 19.63
CA ALA A 11 3.98 -0.86 19.70
C ALA A 11 4.81 -2.03 19.11
N ILE A 12 4.37 -3.28 19.32
CA ILE A 12 5.00 -4.45 18.71
C ILE A 12 4.84 -4.43 17.20
N LEU A 13 3.65 -4.11 16.68
CA LEU A 13 3.39 -4.03 15.24
C LEU A 13 4.21 -2.90 14.57
N ASP A 14 4.33 -1.74 15.23
CA ASP A 14 5.16 -0.63 14.74
C ASP A 14 6.64 -1.04 14.67
N GLY A 15 7.18 -1.59 15.76
CA GLY A 15 8.56 -2.07 15.80
C GLY A 15 8.83 -3.19 14.78
N ALA A 16 7.88 -4.11 14.60
CA ALA A 16 7.97 -5.18 13.63
C ALA A 16 7.96 -4.67 12.18
N ALA A 17 7.11 -3.70 11.87
CA ALA A 17 7.08 -3.10 10.53
C ALA A 17 8.41 -2.42 10.20
N ARG A 18 9.01 -1.68 11.15
CA ARG A 18 10.35 -1.09 10.99
C ARG A 18 11.42 -2.15 10.74
N LEU A 19 11.40 -3.22 11.55
CA LEU A 19 12.36 -4.33 11.42
C LEU A 19 12.24 -5.04 10.06
N PHE A 20 11.00 -5.36 9.65
CA PHE A 20 10.74 -6.04 8.38
C PHE A 20 11.05 -5.15 7.17
N ASN A 21 10.81 -3.85 7.24
CA ASN A 21 11.19 -2.92 6.18
C ASN A 21 12.71 -2.80 6.01
N GLN A 22 13.50 -3.01 7.08
CA GLN A 22 14.96 -2.94 7.07
C GLN A 22 15.62 -4.25 6.62
N HIS A 23 15.09 -5.39 7.07
CA HIS A 23 15.77 -6.69 6.96
C HIS A 23 14.96 -7.74 6.20
N GLY A 24 13.75 -7.39 5.74
CA GLY A 24 12.77 -8.34 5.24
C GLY A 24 12.16 -9.22 6.33
N ILE A 25 11.04 -9.88 6.03
CA ILE A 25 10.38 -10.78 7.00
C ILE A 25 11.31 -11.94 7.38
N LYS A 26 12.07 -12.49 6.43
CA LYS A 26 12.99 -13.61 6.71
C LYS A 26 14.16 -13.18 7.60
N GLY A 27 14.75 -12.02 7.34
CA GLY A 27 15.95 -11.52 8.04
C GLY A 27 15.67 -10.91 9.41
N GLY A 28 14.46 -10.43 9.67
CA GLY A 28 14.10 -9.82 10.95
C GLY A 28 14.12 -10.83 12.09
N LEU A 29 14.90 -10.56 13.15
CA LEU A 29 14.99 -11.41 14.33
C LEU A 29 14.02 -10.93 15.43
N LEU A 30 13.28 -11.85 16.03
CA LEU A 30 12.35 -11.52 17.14
C LEU A 30 13.08 -11.02 18.39
N SER A 31 14.34 -11.41 18.59
CA SER A 31 15.20 -10.87 19.68
C SER A 31 15.41 -9.36 19.52
N ASP A 32 15.70 -8.91 18.30
CA ASP A 32 15.95 -7.50 18.00
C ASP A 32 14.67 -6.67 18.18
N LEU A 33 13.52 -7.25 17.76
CA LEU A 33 12.23 -6.64 18.00
C LEU A 33 11.94 -6.52 19.51
N ALA A 34 12.13 -7.60 20.28
CA ALA A 34 11.88 -7.61 21.70
C ALA A 34 12.70 -6.52 22.42
N GLN A 35 13.97 -6.39 22.07
CA GLN A 35 14.85 -5.34 22.58
C GLN A 35 14.32 -3.93 22.24
N ARG A 36 13.92 -3.70 20.99
CA ARG A 36 13.38 -2.40 20.53
C ARG A 36 12.11 -1.98 21.26
N VAL A 37 11.21 -2.92 21.56
CA VAL A 37 9.93 -2.62 22.23
C VAL A 37 10.00 -2.75 23.76
N GLY A 38 11.21 -2.97 24.32
CA GLY A 38 11.43 -3.09 25.76
C GLY A 38 10.71 -4.31 26.36
N LEU A 39 10.77 -5.46 25.69
CA LEU A 39 10.22 -6.74 26.14
C LEU A 39 11.29 -7.83 26.18
N ALA A 40 11.11 -8.82 27.05
CA ALA A 40 11.81 -10.09 26.90
C ALA A 40 11.25 -10.85 25.68
N THR A 41 12.09 -11.62 24.99
CA THR A 41 11.66 -12.40 23.80
C THR A 41 10.49 -13.33 24.13
N ASN A 42 10.51 -13.97 25.30
CA ASN A 42 9.41 -14.82 25.75
C ASN A 42 8.09 -14.05 25.98
N SER A 43 8.16 -12.78 26.34
CA SER A 43 6.98 -11.93 26.50
C SER A 43 6.37 -11.57 25.16
N LEU A 44 7.17 -11.47 24.09
CA LEU A 44 6.70 -11.23 22.74
C LEU A 44 5.82 -12.38 22.24
N THR A 45 6.14 -13.65 22.59
CA THR A 45 5.38 -14.82 22.20
C THR A 45 3.98 -14.90 22.82
N TYR A 46 3.72 -14.13 23.88
CA TYR A 46 2.38 -13.96 24.43
C TYR A 46 1.45 -13.19 23.48
N TYR A 47 2.00 -12.22 22.72
CA TYR A 47 1.24 -11.43 21.75
C TYR A 47 1.18 -12.13 20.39
N TYR A 48 2.29 -12.69 19.92
CA TYR A 48 2.42 -13.38 18.64
C TYR A 48 3.28 -14.64 18.82
N ARG A 49 2.67 -15.80 18.66
CA ARG A 49 3.35 -17.09 18.91
C ARG A 49 4.47 -17.38 17.92
N LYS A 50 4.35 -16.86 16.68
CA LYS A 50 5.30 -17.07 15.58
C LYS A 50 5.57 -15.77 14.84
N LYS A 51 6.75 -15.67 14.25
CA LYS A 51 7.14 -14.53 13.42
C LYS A 51 6.21 -14.36 12.22
N GLU A 52 5.74 -15.45 11.64
CA GLU A 52 4.81 -15.45 10.52
C GLU A 52 3.45 -14.84 10.89
N GLU A 53 2.94 -15.09 12.10
CA GLU A 53 1.70 -14.48 12.59
C GLU A 53 1.86 -12.96 12.73
N LEU A 54 2.99 -12.53 13.29
CA LEU A 54 3.32 -11.12 13.40
C LEU A 54 3.47 -10.45 12.03
N ALA A 55 4.12 -11.12 11.08
CA ALA A 55 4.26 -10.63 9.72
C ALA A 55 2.89 -10.49 9.01
N CYS A 56 2.00 -11.48 9.18
CA CYS A 56 0.63 -11.40 8.66
C CYS A 56 -0.14 -10.22 9.28
N ALA A 57 0.00 -10.01 10.59
CA ALA A 57 -0.66 -8.88 11.25
C ALA A 57 -0.13 -7.53 10.75
N CYS A 58 1.18 -7.39 10.50
CA CYS A 58 1.77 -6.20 9.90
C CYS A 58 1.27 -5.98 8.46
N LEU A 59 1.20 -7.04 7.63
CA LEU A 59 0.68 -6.97 6.26
C LEU A 59 -0.80 -6.60 6.24
N GLN A 60 -1.60 -7.21 7.13
CA GLN A 60 -3.02 -6.90 7.24
C GLN A 60 -3.22 -5.43 7.61
N ARG A 61 -2.50 -4.90 8.60
CA ARG A 61 -2.56 -3.48 8.99
C ARG A 61 -2.22 -2.56 7.82
N ALA A 62 -1.22 -2.90 7.02
CA ALA A 62 -0.85 -2.11 5.85
C ALA A 62 -1.94 -2.14 4.75
N MET A 63 -2.58 -3.29 4.54
CA MET A 63 -3.72 -3.42 3.62
C MET A 63 -4.94 -2.64 4.12
N ASP A 64 -5.27 -2.73 5.41
CA ASP A 64 -6.39 -2.00 6.02
C ASP A 64 -6.20 -0.48 5.92
N ALA A 65 -4.99 0.01 6.16
CA ALA A 65 -4.65 1.42 5.99
C ALA A 65 -4.84 1.89 4.55
N LEU A 66 -4.44 1.08 3.56
CA LEU A 66 -4.66 1.39 2.15
C LEU A 66 -6.15 1.35 1.80
N VAL A 67 -6.90 0.35 2.27
CA VAL A 67 -8.36 0.26 2.04
C VAL A 67 -9.07 1.46 2.65
N SER A 68 -8.66 1.96 3.82
CA SER A 68 -9.21 3.17 4.42
C SER A 68 -9.07 4.39 3.49
N THR A 69 -7.96 4.52 2.78
CA THR A 69 -7.80 5.61 1.78
C THR A 69 -8.70 5.40 0.56
N VAL A 70 -8.92 4.13 0.16
CA VAL A 70 -9.88 3.79 -0.92
C VAL A 70 -11.31 4.16 -0.51
N ASP A 71 -11.72 3.84 0.71
CA ASP A 71 -13.07 4.13 1.21
C ASP A 71 -13.34 5.64 1.26
N ALA A 72 -12.35 6.44 1.67
CA ALA A 72 -12.43 7.89 1.61
C ALA A 72 -12.59 8.40 0.18
N ALA A 73 -11.83 7.85 -0.76
CA ALA A 73 -11.86 8.20 -2.17
C ALA A 73 -13.17 7.79 -2.85
N ALA A 74 -13.72 6.62 -2.51
CA ALA A 74 -14.95 6.09 -3.11
C ALA A 74 -16.20 6.96 -2.86
N ARG A 75 -16.17 7.82 -1.84
CA ARG A 75 -17.26 8.77 -1.54
C ARG A 75 -17.44 9.86 -2.60
N HIS A 76 -16.41 10.10 -3.40
CA HIS A 76 -16.49 11.09 -4.48
C HIS A 76 -17.20 10.53 -5.70
N ARG A 77 -17.92 11.40 -6.42
CA ARG A 77 -18.73 11.01 -7.60
C ARG A 77 -17.90 10.93 -8.88
N THR A 78 -16.88 11.79 -9.00
CA THR A 78 -16.08 11.90 -10.22
C THR A 78 -14.80 11.08 -10.14
N PHE A 79 -14.40 10.53 -11.29
CA PHE A 79 -13.18 9.76 -11.43
C PHE A 79 -11.94 10.53 -10.95
N ALA A 80 -11.77 11.77 -11.39
CA ALA A 80 -10.61 12.57 -11.04
C ALA A 80 -10.50 12.82 -9.53
N LEU A 81 -11.62 13.08 -8.84
CA LEU A 81 -11.63 13.27 -7.40
C LEU A 81 -11.33 11.97 -6.65
N ARG A 82 -11.83 10.82 -7.10
CA ARG A 82 -11.48 9.51 -6.52
C ARG A 82 -9.98 9.26 -6.57
N ILE A 83 -9.36 9.45 -7.74
CA ILE A 83 -7.92 9.21 -7.91
C ILE A 83 -7.10 10.20 -7.07
N ARG A 84 -7.44 11.49 -7.09
CA ARG A 84 -6.74 12.52 -6.29
C ARG A 84 -6.84 12.24 -4.80
N THR A 85 -8.03 11.90 -4.31
CA THR A 85 -8.26 11.60 -2.89
C THR A 85 -7.52 10.34 -2.46
N PHE A 86 -7.51 9.29 -3.30
CA PHE A 86 -6.77 8.07 -3.00
C PHE A 86 -5.26 8.31 -2.92
N ILE A 87 -4.67 8.94 -3.94
CA ILE A 87 -3.22 9.23 -3.97
C ILE A 87 -2.85 10.19 -2.84
N GLY A 88 -3.62 11.29 -2.67
CA GLY A 88 -3.39 12.26 -1.61
C GLY A 88 -3.51 11.68 -0.22
N GLY A 89 -4.52 10.84 0.02
CA GLY A 89 -4.71 10.14 1.30
C GLY A 89 -3.56 9.19 1.63
N TYR A 90 -3.10 8.41 0.65
CA TYR A 90 -1.98 7.48 0.89
C TYR A 90 -0.65 8.23 1.10
N LEU A 91 -0.35 9.26 0.31
CA LEU A 91 0.87 10.05 0.51
C LEU A 91 0.80 10.88 1.81
N GLY A 92 -0.38 11.36 2.19
CA GLY A 92 -0.61 11.97 3.50
C GLY A 92 -0.31 11.01 4.65
N LEU A 93 -0.74 9.75 4.54
CA LEU A 93 -0.39 8.69 5.49
C LEU A 93 1.13 8.46 5.57
N LEU A 94 1.85 8.48 4.43
CA LEU A 94 3.32 8.40 4.43
C LEU A 94 3.97 9.61 5.10
N ALA A 95 3.42 10.82 4.93
CA ALA A 95 3.86 12.01 5.65
C ALA A 95 3.67 11.85 7.17
N ASP A 96 2.51 11.35 7.60
CA ASP A 96 2.21 11.12 9.01
C ASP A 96 3.14 10.06 9.64
N ILE A 97 3.51 9.02 8.88
CA ILE A 97 4.53 8.05 9.30
C ILE A 97 5.90 8.70 9.43
N ALA A 98 6.31 9.51 8.45
CA ALA A 98 7.60 10.19 8.46
C ALA A 98 7.75 11.17 9.63
N GLU A 99 6.65 11.82 10.03
CA GLU A 99 6.60 12.76 11.15
C GLU A 99 6.26 12.10 12.50
N GLY A 100 6.09 10.77 12.53
CA GLY A 100 5.79 10.00 13.75
C GLY A 100 4.35 10.17 14.25
N ARG A 101 3.45 10.73 13.47
CA ARG A 101 2.00 10.83 13.79
C ARG A 101 1.23 9.55 13.53
N HIS A 102 1.77 8.68 12.70
CA HIS A 102 1.19 7.36 12.41
C HIS A 102 2.25 6.28 12.59
N ALA A 103 1.81 5.10 13.04
CA ALA A 103 2.67 3.93 13.19
C ALA A 103 3.19 3.45 11.82
N GLU A 104 4.37 2.84 11.84
CA GLU A 104 5.02 2.30 10.65
C GLU A 104 4.19 1.20 9.97
N LEU A 105 4.16 1.20 8.65
CA LEU A 105 3.52 0.17 7.85
C LEU A 105 4.57 -0.65 7.10
N VAL A 106 4.36 -1.97 7.01
CA VAL A 106 5.25 -2.84 6.24
C VAL A 106 4.97 -2.69 4.73
N VAL A 107 6.01 -2.83 3.90
CA VAL A 107 5.84 -2.88 2.44
C VAL A 107 5.37 -4.26 1.97
N PHE A 108 4.58 -4.31 0.88
CA PHE A 108 3.98 -5.56 0.39
C PHE A 108 4.95 -6.52 -0.33
N SER A 109 6.19 -6.10 -0.59
CA SER A 109 7.17 -6.89 -1.34
C SER A 109 7.45 -8.27 -0.74
N ASP A 110 7.32 -8.40 0.59
CA ASP A 110 7.65 -9.61 1.32
C ASP A 110 6.50 -10.63 1.45
N LEU A 111 5.34 -10.35 0.87
CA LEU A 111 4.20 -11.28 0.90
C LEU A 111 4.56 -12.65 0.34
N LEU A 112 5.34 -12.70 -0.74
CA LEU A 112 5.78 -13.95 -1.37
C LEU A 112 6.81 -14.71 -0.53
N SER A 113 7.42 -14.09 0.49
CA SER A 113 8.38 -14.75 1.38
C SER A 113 7.71 -15.57 2.49
N LEU A 114 6.39 -15.42 2.67
CA LEU A 114 5.62 -16.21 3.63
C LEU A 114 5.51 -17.67 3.18
N ALA A 115 5.48 -18.57 4.15
CA ALA A 115 5.18 -19.98 3.90
C ALA A 115 3.66 -20.20 3.73
N PRO A 116 3.22 -21.24 2.98
CA PRO A 116 1.84 -21.69 3.03
C PRO A 116 1.52 -22.22 4.46
N PRO A 117 0.33 -22.02 5.04
CA PRO A 117 -0.89 -21.42 4.50
C PRO A 117 -0.98 -19.88 4.67
N GLN A 118 -0.01 -19.24 5.37
CA GLN A 118 -0.04 -17.80 5.62
C GLN A 118 0.00 -17.00 4.33
N ARG A 119 0.82 -17.43 3.38
CA ARG A 119 0.89 -16.82 2.05
C ARG A 119 -0.46 -16.83 1.34
N ASP A 120 -1.17 -17.94 1.39
CA ASP A 120 -2.45 -18.09 0.68
C ASP A 120 -3.53 -17.21 1.31
N SER A 121 -3.56 -17.11 2.66
CA SER A 121 -4.44 -16.20 3.37
C SER A 121 -4.14 -14.73 3.03
N MET A 122 -2.87 -14.33 3.03
CA MET A 122 -2.48 -12.97 2.69
C MET A 122 -2.68 -12.65 1.21
N ALA A 123 -2.52 -13.62 0.30
CA ALA A 123 -2.85 -13.45 -1.11
C ALA A 123 -4.35 -13.21 -1.34
N ALA A 124 -5.22 -13.87 -0.56
CA ALA A 124 -6.65 -13.62 -0.60
C ALA A 124 -6.99 -12.20 -0.11
N ALA A 125 -6.39 -11.75 1.01
CA ALA A 125 -6.55 -10.41 1.54
C ALA A 125 -6.05 -9.34 0.54
N TYR A 126 -4.89 -9.57 -0.06
CA TYR A 126 -4.35 -8.70 -1.13
C TYR A 126 -5.29 -8.62 -2.34
N THR A 127 -5.86 -9.76 -2.75
CA THR A 127 -6.82 -9.80 -3.86
C THR A 127 -8.07 -8.97 -3.54
N GLN A 128 -8.55 -9.03 -2.31
CA GLN A 128 -9.69 -8.22 -1.88
C GLN A 128 -9.35 -6.72 -1.85
N MET A 129 -8.22 -6.34 -1.29
CA MET A 129 -7.70 -4.96 -1.33
C MET A 129 -7.58 -4.46 -2.77
N PHE A 130 -7.01 -5.26 -3.68
CA PHE A 130 -6.89 -4.93 -5.10
C PHE A 130 -8.26 -4.67 -5.76
N ARG A 131 -9.28 -5.47 -5.41
CA ARG A 131 -10.65 -5.24 -5.90
C ARG A 131 -11.20 -3.89 -5.45
N CYS A 132 -10.92 -3.47 -4.22
CA CYS A 132 -11.31 -2.15 -3.73
C CYS A 132 -10.63 -1.02 -4.52
N VAL A 133 -9.31 -1.12 -4.76
CA VAL A 133 -8.58 -0.15 -5.61
C VAL A 133 -9.15 -0.12 -7.03
N ARG A 134 -9.42 -1.28 -7.61
CA ARG A 134 -10.00 -1.40 -8.95
C ARG A 134 -11.38 -0.73 -9.05
N ALA A 135 -12.20 -0.80 -8.01
CA ALA A 135 -13.52 -0.18 -7.96
C ALA A 135 -13.47 1.36 -8.00
N LEU A 136 -12.35 1.99 -7.67
CA LEU A 136 -12.17 3.44 -7.85
C LEU A 136 -12.29 3.86 -9.32
N LEU A 137 -11.99 2.94 -10.24
CA LEU A 137 -12.07 3.17 -11.70
C LEU A 137 -13.51 3.05 -12.25
N ASP A 138 -14.49 2.75 -11.40
CA ASP A 138 -15.91 2.57 -11.79
C ASP A 138 -16.76 3.82 -11.46
N ALA A 139 -16.15 5.02 -11.51
CA ALA A 139 -16.90 6.27 -11.37
C ALA A 139 -17.81 6.52 -12.60
N ALA A 140 -18.91 7.26 -12.40
CA ALA A 140 -19.90 7.48 -13.44
C ALA A 140 -19.36 8.22 -14.69
N ASP A 141 -18.33 9.04 -14.50
CA ASP A 141 -17.62 9.80 -15.54
C ASP A 141 -16.30 9.13 -15.97
N ALA A 142 -16.03 7.90 -15.49
CA ALA A 142 -14.85 7.17 -15.87
C ALA A 142 -14.91 6.71 -17.34
N PRO A 143 -13.74 6.60 -18.02
CA PRO A 143 -13.73 6.08 -19.39
C PRO A 143 -14.25 4.64 -19.42
N ALA A 144 -15.01 4.32 -20.46
CA ALA A 144 -15.46 2.95 -20.69
C ALA A 144 -14.26 2.05 -20.98
N LEU A 145 -13.94 1.16 -20.05
CA LEU A 145 -12.77 0.27 -20.10
C LEU A 145 -13.21 -1.20 -20.07
N GLY A 146 -12.68 -1.99 -20.98
CA GLY A 146 -12.74 -3.45 -20.87
C GLY A 146 -12.02 -3.95 -19.60
N SER A 147 -12.35 -5.17 -19.17
CA SER A 147 -11.83 -5.74 -17.91
C SER A 147 -10.29 -5.77 -17.83
N ALA A 148 -9.62 -6.17 -18.92
CA ALA A 148 -8.15 -6.22 -18.97
C ALA A 148 -7.52 -4.83 -18.82
N ALA A 149 -8.03 -3.83 -19.53
CA ALA A 149 -7.55 -2.45 -19.45
C ALA A 149 -7.78 -1.84 -18.05
N ARG A 150 -8.93 -2.16 -17.44
CA ARG A 150 -9.23 -1.74 -16.07
C ARG A 150 -8.28 -2.38 -15.05
N ASN A 151 -8.02 -3.67 -15.17
CA ASN A 151 -7.05 -4.37 -14.31
C ASN A 151 -5.64 -3.77 -14.43
N ALA A 152 -5.17 -3.53 -15.65
CA ALA A 152 -3.84 -2.92 -15.89
C ALA A 152 -3.72 -1.55 -15.21
N ARG A 153 -4.75 -0.69 -15.33
CA ARG A 153 -4.77 0.62 -14.69
C ARG A 153 -4.84 0.55 -13.17
N ALA A 154 -5.60 -0.41 -12.63
CA ALA A 154 -5.65 -0.63 -11.18
C ALA A 154 -4.29 -1.10 -10.63
N HIS A 155 -3.60 -2.00 -11.34
CA HIS A 155 -2.24 -2.40 -10.97
C HIS A 155 -1.26 -1.23 -11.04
N LEU A 156 -1.32 -0.41 -12.09
CA LEU A 156 -0.47 0.78 -12.19
C LEU A 156 -0.72 1.74 -11.03
N LEU A 157 -1.99 2.02 -10.72
CA LEU A 157 -2.36 2.90 -9.61
C LEU A 157 -1.84 2.37 -8.26
N LEU A 158 -2.08 1.09 -7.98
CA LEU A 158 -1.61 0.45 -6.75
C LEU A 158 -0.08 0.45 -6.68
N SER A 159 0.60 0.10 -7.77
CA SER A 159 2.08 0.11 -7.82
C SER A 159 2.64 1.52 -7.56
N THR A 160 2.04 2.55 -8.17
CA THR A 160 2.48 3.94 -7.99
C THR A 160 2.48 4.35 -6.52
N VAL A 161 1.40 4.06 -5.78
CA VAL A 161 1.33 4.43 -4.36
C VAL A 161 2.19 3.52 -3.48
N SER A 162 2.21 2.21 -3.74
CA SER A 162 2.97 1.25 -2.93
C SER A 162 4.49 1.48 -3.01
N TRP A 163 5.01 1.91 -4.17
CA TRP A 163 6.42 2.21 -4.35
C TRP A 163 6.81 3.63 -3.96
N ALA A 164 5.83 4.55 -3.77
CA ALA A 164 6.09 5.95 -3.41
C ALA A 164 6.99 6.05 -2.17
N ARG A 165 6.76 5.22 -1.17
CA ARG A 165 7.58 5.16 0.02
C ARG A 165 9.05 4.87 -0.26
N ALA A 166 9.36 3.92 -1.17
CA ALA A 166 10.72 3.47 -1.42
C ALA A 166 11.61 4.55 -2.06
N TRP A 167 11.02 5.48 -2.84
CA TRP A 167 11.78 6.55 -3.46
C TRP A 167 11.62 7.89 -2.75
N LEU A 168 10.47 8.18 -2.10
CA LEU A 168 10.29 9.42 -1.34
C LEU A 168 11.21 9.49 -0.12
N SER A 169 11.39 8.39 0.60
CA SER A 169 12.27 8.35 1.79
C SER A 169 13.74 8.64 1.51
N ARG A 170 14.15 8.69 0.24
CA ARG A 170 15.53 8.98 -0.18
C ARG A 170 15.79 10.45 -0.49
N HIS A 171 14.76 11.30 -0.47
CA HIS A 171 14.83 12.70 -0.86
C HIS A 171 14.31 13.57 0.29
N GLU A 172 15.16 14.36 0.89
CA GLU A 172 14.78 15.29 1.95
C GLU A 172 14.98 16.75 1.53
N PRO A 173 14.12 17.64 1.97
CA PRO A 173 12.78 17.44 2.55
C PRO A 173 11.75 17.08 1.46
N VAL A 174 10.77 16.21 1.79
CA VAL A 174 9.71 15.80 0.87
C VAL A 174 8.45 16.62 1.10
N ASP A 175 8.00 17.32 0.08
CA ASP A 175 6.64 17.89 0.04
C ASP A 175 5.67 16.82 -0.49
N TYR A 176 5.13 16.01 0.42
CA TYR A 176 4.20 14.93 0.10
C TYR A 176 2.93 15.41 -0.62
N ALA A 177 2.40 16.60 -0.27
CA ALA A 177 1.21 17.16 -0.88
C ALA A 177 1.46 17.54 -2.35
N ARG A 178 2.60 18.16 -2.62
CA ARG A 178 3.02 18.52 -3.97
C ARG A 178 3.25 17.28 -4.84
N VAL A 179 3.95 16.29 -4.28
CA VAL A 179 4.19 15.02 -4.99
C VAL A 179 2.87 14.29 -5.27
N ALA A 180 1.95 14.24 -4.30
CA ALA A 180 0.63 13.65 -4.50
C ALA A 180 -0.14 14.31 -5.64
N THR A 181 -0.10 15.65 -5.73
CA THR A 181 -0.73 16.40 -6.80
C THR A 181 -0.13 16.04 -8.17
N GLN A 182 1.21 16.02 -8.26
CA GLN A 182 1.91 15.67 -9.51
C GLN A 182 1.60 14.25 -9.98
N ILE A 183 1.65 13.27 -9.06
CA ILE A 183 1.32 11.88 -9.37
C ILE A 183 -0.13 11.78 -9.83
N ALA A 184 -1.07 12.42 -9.12
CA ALA A 184 -2.49 12.40 -9.46
C ALA A 184 -2.76 13.01 -10.84
N ASP A 185 -2.08 14.09 -11.20
CA ASP A 185 -2.21 14.72 -12.53
C ASP A 185 -1.72 13.76 -13.63
N ILE A 186 -0.56 13.15 -13.47
CA ILE A 186 -0.01 12.18 -14.44
C ILE A 186 -0.96 10.98 -14.57
N VAL A 187 -1.42 10.42 -13.45
CA VAL A 187 -2.31 9.26 -13.42
C VAL A 187 -3.67 9.59 -14.06
N CYS A 188 -4.28 10.72 -13.71
CA CYS A 188 -5.55 11.14 -14.30
C CYS A 188 -5.44 11.38 -15.81
N LEU A 189 -4.38 12.02 -16.27
CA LEU A 189 -4.18 12.26 -17.71
C LEU A 189 -3.87 10.96 -18.46
N GLY A 190 -3.09 10.06 -17.90
CA GLY A 190 -2.74 8.77 -18.50
C GLY A 190 -3.84 7.71 -18.36
N ILE A 191 -4.47 7.58 -17.19
CA ILE A 191 -5.50 6.57 -16.93
C ILE A 191 -6.84 6.95 -17.58
N ALA A 192 -7.17 8.24 -17.66
CA ALA A 192 -8.43 8.71 -18.23
C ALA A 192 -8.47 8.64 -19.76
N ARG A 193 -7.33 8.68 -20.44
CA ARG A 193 -7.31 8.57 -21.90
C ARG A 193 -7.50 7.12 -22.33
N PRO A 194 -8.47 6.79 -23.21
CA PRO A 194 -8.49 5.50 -23.89
C PRO A 194 -7.17 5.36 -24.64
N GLY A 195 -6.44 4.28 -24.38
CA GLY A 195 -5.17 4.02 -25.08
C GLY A 195 -5.46 3.93 -26.59
N ARG A 196 -4.81 4.76 -27.39
CA ARG A 196 -4.66 4.44 -28.81
C ARG A 196 -3.89 3.13 -28.86
N GLY A 197 -4.51 2.08 -29.43
CA GLY A 197 -3.84 0.79 -29.55
C GLY A 197 -2.54 0.96 -30.31
N LEU A 198 -1.52 0.17 -29.97
CA LEU A 198 -0.26 0.11 -30.71
C LEU A 198 -0.45 -0.12 -32.23
N ALA A 199 -1.62 -0.62 -32.65
CA ALA A 199 -2.00 -0.79 -34.04
C ALA A 199 -2.10 0.56 -34.80
N ASP A 200 -2.55 1.63 -34.14
CA ASP A 200 -2.66 2.96 -34.79
C ASP A 200 -1.28 3.64 -34.95
N ALA A 201 -0.33 3.30 -34.06
CA ALA A 201 1.04 3.81 -34.16
C ALA A 201 1.85 3.14 -35.29
N ALA A 202 1.56 1.87 -35.61
CA ALA A 202 2.23 1.15 -36.69
C ALA A 202 1.74 1.61 -38.09
N SER A 203 0.51 2.10 -38.21
CA SER A 203 -0.04 2.59 -39.49
C SER A 203 0.55 3.93 -39.92
N GLY A 204 1.11 4.71 -38.99
CA GLY A 204 1.78 5.99 -39.28
C GLY A 204 3.24 5.88 -39.69
N LEU A 205 3.89 4.73 -39.50
CA LEU A 205 5.31 4.52 -39.81
C LEU A 205 5.59 4.04 -41.24
N HIS A 206 4.55 3.69 -42.02
CA HIS A 206 4.69 3.24 -43.42
C HIS A 206 4.26 4.29 -44.45
N ALA A 207 4.03 5.55 -44.05
CA ALA A 207 3.59 6.63 -44.92
C ALA A 207 4.65 7.75 -45.12
N HIS A 208 5.96 7.41 -45.06
CA HIS A 208 7.06 8.29 -45.50
C HIS A 208 8.14 7.49 -46.17
#